data_3e1119a18d43b2e6b7e335c180479d9c
#
_entry.id   3e1119a18d43b2e6b7e335c180479d9c
#
_cell.length_a   1.000
_cell.length_b   1.000
_cell.length_c   1.000
_cell.angle_alpha   90.00
_cell.angle_beta   90.00
_cell.angle_gamma   90.00
#
_symmetry.space_group_name_H-M   'P 1'
#
loop_
_entity.id
_entity.type
_entity.pdbx_description
1 polymer ?
#
loop_
_entity_poly.entity_id
_entity_poly.type
_entity_poly.pdbx_seq_one_letter_code
_entity_poly.pdbx_strand_id
1 'polypeptide(L)'
;ELVKALDLGPNVDLVGLSMGGAIAVEATDRHPDLVRKLVLIDPAGLARPSGTNVARVPLLGELIFAMVGKPVLIRSMKHDFFRPGPMAEAMARYQDQYLAQLKTPGFLRALLSTIRHGPLEAMENTYQHVGNQERQVLLIWGREDRTVPFALSDRARDLLPNAVFHPIEDVGHVPHLEKPDLVNALLVDFLATHP
;
A
#
# COMPACT_ATOMS: atom_id res chain seq x y z
N GLU A 1 3.91 7.74 -17.75
CA GLU A 1 5.20 8.40 -18.11
C GLU A 1 6.41 7.58 -17.67
N LEU A 2 6.48 7.11 -16.38
CA LEU A 2 7.61 6.33 -15.86
C LEU A 2 7.90 5.07 -16.68
N VAL A 3 6.87 4.25 -16.97
CA VAL A 3 7.01 3.02 -17.76
C VAL A 3 7.59 3.31 -19.16
N LYS A 4 7.13 4.40 -19.77
CA LYS A 4 7.68 4.86 -21.07
C LYS A 4 9.11 5.36 -20.94
N ALA A 5 9.43 6.10 -19.90
CA ALA A 5 10.78 6.63 -19.66
C ALA A 5 11.81 5.53 -19.37
N LEU A 6 11.36 4.40 -18.83
CA LEU A 6 12.18 3.23 -18.54
C LEU A 6 12.15 2.17 -19.66
N ASP A 7 11.42 2.43 -20.75
CA ASP A 7 11.25 1.52 -21.89
C ASP A 7 10.82 0.09 -21.48
N LEU A 8 9.90 0.00 -20.51
CA LEU A 8 9.44 -1.30 -19.98
C LEU A 8 8.41 -1.99 -20.88
N GLY A 9 7.98 -1.35 -21.94
CA GLY A 9 6.95 -1.89 -22.84
C GLY A 9 5.56 -1.98 -22.21
N PRO A 10 4.57 -2.52 -22.93
CA PRO A 10 3.27 -2.90 -22.38
C PRO A 10 3.39 -4.18 -21.52
N ASN A 11 2.38 -4.46 -20.73
CA ASN A 11 2.28 -5.67 -19.89
C ASN A 11 3.26 -5.72 -18.70
N VAL A 12 3.34 -4.65 -17.93
CA VAL A 12 4.09 -4.63 -16.67
C VAL A 12 3.29 -5.28 -15.55
N ASP A 13 3.99 -5.93 -14.64
CA ASP A 13 3.41 -6.38 -13.37
C ASP A 13 3.56 -5.27 -12.33
N LEU A 14 2.46 -4.93 -11.66
CA LEU A 14 2.46 -3.94 -10.59
C LEU A 14 2.36 -4.62 -9.23
N VAL A 15 3.28 -4.27 -8.33
CA VAL A 15 3.23 -4.67 -6.93
C VAL A 15 3.10 -3.43 -6.05
N GLY A 16 2.05 -3.35 -5.26
CA GLY A 16 1.78 -2.20 -4.40
C GLY A 16 1.50 -2.59 -2.95
N LEU A 17 2.24 -1.99 -2.01
CA LEU A 17 2.01 -2.08 -0.57
C LEU A 17 1.25 -0.84 -0.08
N SER A 18 0.25 -1.00 0.77
CA SER A 18 -0.41 0.10 1.48
C SER A 18 -0.88 1.20 0.51
N MET A 19 -0.42 2.42 0.66
CA MET A 19 -0.63 3.53 -0.28
C MET A 19 -0.18 3.18 -1.71
N GLY A 20 0.92 2.43 -1.86
CA GLY A 20 1.37 1.93 -3.17
C GLY A 20 0.36 0.98 -3.81
N GLY A 21 -0.37 0.21 -3.01
CA GLY A 21 -1.50 -0.62 -3.46
C GLY A 21 -2.64 0.23 -4.03
N ALA A 22 -3.03 1.29 -3.34
CA ALA A 22 -4.04 2.23 -3.83
C ALA A 22 -3.61 2.89 -5.15
N ILE A 23 -2.33 3.31 -5.24
CA ILE A 23 -1.77 3.88 -6.49
C ILE A 23 -1.76 2.83 -7.61
N ALA A 24 -1.43 1.58 -7.31
CA ALA A 24 -1.42 0.50 -8.29
C ALA A 24 -2.83 0.18 -8.82
N VAL A 25 -3.85 0.17 -7.96
CA VAL A 25 -5.26 0.02 -8.36
C VAL A 25 -5.69 1.16 -9.28
N GLU A 26 -5.40 2.41 -8.89
CA GLU A 26 -5.72 3.59 -9.70
C GLU A 26 -5.00 3.58 -11.05
N ALA A 27 -3.72 3.21 -11.07
CA ALA A 27 -2.95 3.09 -12.31
C ALA A 27 -3.50 1.99 -13.23
N THR A 28 -3.94 0.88 -12.64
CA THR A 28 -4.54 -0.25 -13.37
C THR A 28 -5.90 0.14 -13.97
N ASP A 29 -6.73 0.87 -13.24
CA ASP A 29 -8.02 1.37 -13.73
C ASP A 29 -7.85 2.34 -14.91
N ARG A 30 -6.91 3.29 -14.78
CA ARG A 30 -6.65 4.29 -15.81
C ARG A 30 -5.91 3.76 -17.05
N HIS A 31 -5.13 2.70 -16.89
CA HIS A 31 -4.26 2.15 -17.92
C HIS A 31 -4.35 0.61 -17.96
N PRO A 32 -5.55 0.05 -18.25
CA PRO A 32 -5.75 -1.39 -18.18
C PRO A 32 -4.84 -2.18 -19.13
N ASP A 33 -4.53 -1.65 -20.30
CA ASP A 33 -3.67 -2.30 -21.30
C ASP A 33 -2.19 -2.32 -20.92
N LEU A 34 -1.80 -1.53 -19.92
CA LEU A 34 -0.41 -1.44 -19.48
C LEU A 34 -0.06 -2.52 -18.46
N VAL A 35 -1.02 -2.90 -17.62
CA VAL A 35 -0.78 -3.77 -16.47
C VAL A 35 -1.16 -5.20 -16.80
N ARG A 36 -0.21 -6.12 -16.71
CA ARG A 36 -0.44 -7.56 -16.90
C ARG A 36 -1.04 -8.19 -15.65
N LYS A 37 -0.34 -8.10 -14.53
CA LYS A 37 -0.75 -8.63 -13.23
C LYS A 37 -0.70 -7.56 -12.16
N LEU A 38 -1.57 -7.67 -11.18
CA LEU A 38 -1.65 -6.76 -10.05
C LEU A 38 -1.43 -7.52 -8.74
N VAL A 39 -0.47 -7.09 -7.95
CA VAL A 39 -0.24 -7.60 -6.59
C VAL A 39 -0.50 -6.50 -5.58
N LEU A 40 -1.38 -6.75 -4.65
CA LEU A 40 -1.78 -5.84 -3.60
C LEU A 40 -1.40 -6.43 -2.24
N ILE A 41 -0.60 -5.71 -1.47
CA ILE A 41 -0.17 -6.10 -0.13
C ILE A 41 -0.71 -5.05 0.84
N ASP A 42 -1.60 -5.46 1.75
CA ASP A 42 -2.24 -4.56 2.73
C ASP A 42 -2.70 -3.22 2.12
N PRO A 43 -3.46 -3.24 1.00
CA PRO A 43 -3.68 -2.04 0.19
C PRO A 43 -4.60 -1.03 0.88
N ALA A 44 -4.25 0.26 0.78
CA ALA A 44 -5.11 1.37 1.19
C ALA A 44 -6.21 1.66 0.15
N GLY A 45 -7.09 2.63 0.45
CA GLY A 45 -8.09 3.17 -0.47
C GLY A 45 -9.54 2.84 -0.12
N LEU A 46 -9.79 1.82 0.71
CA LEU A 46 -11.14 1.38 1.08
C LEU A 46 -11.65 2.02 2.39
N ALA A 47 -10.78 2.65 3.15
CA ALA A 47 -11.17 3.40 4.33
C ALA A 47 -10.33 4.68 4.45
N ARG A 48 -10.94 5.69 5.07
CA ARG A 48 -10.23 6.94 5.36
C ARG A 48 -9.18 6.70 6.45
N PRO A 49 -7.92 7.07 6.23
CA PRO A 49 -6.92 7.01 7.28
C PRO A 49 -7.32 7.84 8.50
N SER A 50 -7.16 7.28 9.69
CA SER A 50 -7.53 7.96 10.94
C SER A 50 -6.73 9.26 11.14
N GLY A 51 -7.39 10.30 11.67
CA GLY A 51 -6.73 11.56 12.00
C GLY A 51 -6.43 12.50 10.81
N THR A 52 -6.83 12.14 9.58
CA THR A 52 -6.53 12.95 8.39
C THR A 52 -7.47 14.14 8.16
N ASN A 53 -8.57 14.25 8.93
CA ASN A 53 -9.55 15.34 8.75
C ASN A 53 -8.92 16.73 8.92
N VAL A 54 -8.07 16.90 9.94
CA VAL A 54 -7.40 18.19 10.19
C VAL A 54 -6.37 18.52 9.10
N ALA A 55 -5.69 17.50 8.56
CA ALA A 55 -4.74 17.67 7.46
C ALA A 55 -5.41 18.27 6.20
N ARG A 56 -6.72 18.12 6.04
CA ARG A 56 -7.49 18.61 4.89
C ARG A 56 -7.89 20.08 4.98
N VAL A 57 -7.80 20.70 6.18
CA VAL A 57 -8.12 22.12 6.35
C VAL A 57 -6.96 22.94 5.81
N PRO A 58 -7.18 23.82 4.80
CA PRO A 58 -6.13 24.68 4.25
C PRO A 58 -5.48 25.55 5.34
N LEU A 59 -4.19 25.80 5.24
CA LEU A 59 -3.33 26.52 6.17
C LEU A 59 -3.15 25.83 7.52
N LEU A 60 -4.23 25.37 8.16
CA LEU A 60 -4.17 24.69 9.45
C LEU A 60 -3.52 23.32 9.30
N GLY A 61 -3.86 22.56 8.26
CA GLY A 61 -3.26 21.28 7.95
C GLY A 61 -1.76 21.39 7.69
N GLU A 62 -1.30 22.38 6.93
CA GLU A 62 0.12 22.63 6.70
C GLU A 62 0.85 22.93 8.01
N LEU A 63 0.28 23.80 8.84
CA LEU A 63 0.89 24.19 10.11
C LEU A 63 1.01 22.99 11.04
N ILE A 64 -0.08 22.24 11.24
CA ILE A 64 -0.08 21.05 12.12
C ILE A 64 0.85 19.98 11.55
N PHE A 65 0.82 19.72 10.25
CA PHE A 65 1.67 18.71 9.64
C PHE A 65 3.16 19.08 9.71
N ALA A 66 3.50 20.36 9.62
CA ALA A 66 4.86 20.86 9.82
C ALA A 66 5.34 20.69 11.27
N MET A 67 4.46 20.92 12.25
CA MET A 67 4.83 20.84 13.67
C MET A 67 4.86 19.41 14.20
N VAL A 68 3.85 18.59 13.89
CA VAL A 68 3.68 17.26 14.51
C VAL A 68 3.71 16.10 13.52
N GLY A 69 3.80 16.35 12.21
CA GLY A 69 3.77 15.31 11.20
C GLY A 69 4.89 14.27 11.38
N LYS A 70 6.14 14.72 11.58
CA LYS A 70 7.27 13.79 11.80
C LYS A 70 7.09 12.91 13.04
N PRO A 71 6.84 13.45 14.25
CA PRO A 71 6.65 12.60 15.43
C PRO A 71 5.44 11.66 15.32
N VAL A 72 4.36 12.07 14.67
CA VAL A 72 3.20 11.21 14.43
C VAL A 72 3.58 10.05 13.50
N LEU A 73 4.26 10.32 12.39
CA LEU A 73 4.72 9.29 11.45
C LEU A 73 5.72 8.33 12.09
N ILE A 74 6.68 8.83 12.90
CA ILE A 74 7.63 7.96 13.62
C ILE A 74 6.90 7.07 14.63
N ARG A 75 5.85 7.59 15.27
CA ARG A 75 5.06 6.79 16.19
C ARG A 75 4.23 5.73 15.47
N SER A 76 3.59 6.07 14.34
CA SER A 76 2.76 5.13 13.58
C SER A 76 3.56 3.97 13.02
N MET A 77 4.78 4.21 12.56
CA MET A 77 5.69 3.17 12.04
C MET A 77 5.88 1.97 12.99
N LYS A 78 5.81 2.20 14.32
CA LYS A 78 5.94 1.12 15.31
C LYS A 78 4.78 0.12 15.29
N HIS A 79 3.66 0.51 14.71
CA HIS A 79 2.46 -0.33 14.59
C HIS A 79 2.44 -1.18 13.33
N ASP A 80 3.39 -0.94 12.40
CA ASP A 80 3.46 -1.68 11.15
C ASP A 80 3.88 -3.14 11.34
N PHE A 81 4.61 -3.44 12.42
CA PHE A 81 5.02 -4.81 12.78
C PHE A 81 4.13 -5.40 13.88
N PHE A 82 3.74 -6.65 13.74
CA PHE A 82 2.96 -7.36 14.76
C PHE A 82 3.83 -7.74 15.96
N ARG A 83 4.98 -8.39 15.71
CA ARG A 83 5.92 -8.83 16.76
C ARG A 83 7.35 -8.35 16.45
N PRO A 84 7.72 -7.16 16.93
CA PRO A 84 9.03 -6.57 16.59
C PRO A 84 10.24 -7.37 17.12
N GLY A 85 10.10 -8.14 18.20
CA GLY A 85 11.22 -8.84 18.83
C GLY A 85 11.97 -9.80 17.93
N PRO A 86 11.32 -10.80 17.29
CA PRO A 86 11.96 -11.74 16.37
C PRO A 86 12.51 -11.07 15.10
N MET A 87 11.98 -9.90 14.73
CA MET A 87 12.29 -9.14 13.53
C MET A 87 13.11 -7.86 13.81
N ALA A 88 13.83 -7.82 14.94
CA ALA A 88 14.51 -6.60 15.40
C ALA A 88 15.44 -5.99 14.34
N GLU A 89 16.17 -6.80 13.58
CA GLU A 89 17.06 -6.31 12.53
C GLU A 89 16.30 -5.77 11.31
N ALA A 90 15.27 -6.47 10.84
CA ALA A 90 14.42 -6.00 9.75
C ALA A 90 13.70 -4.71 10.13
N MET A 91 13.19 -4.64 11.36
CA MET A 91 12.56 -3.45 11.92
C MET A 91 13.55 -2.27 12.00
N ALA A 92 14.78 -2.50 12.44
CA ALA A 92 15.80 -1.45 12.50
C ALA A 92 16.11 -0.89 11.11
N ARG A 93 16.32 -1.75 10.11
CA ARG A 93 16.52 -1.33 8.70
C ARG A 93 15.32 -0.55 8.16
N TYR A 94 14.11 -1.01 8.40
CA TYR A 94 12.89 -0.31 8.02
C TYR A 94 12.81 1.08 8.66
N GLN A 95 13.11 1.18 9.96
CA GLN A 95 13.12 2.46 10.68
C GLN A 95 14.17 3.42 10.12
N ASP A 96 15.37 2.95 9.83
CA ASP A 96 16.44 3.78 9.26
C ASP A 96 16.06 4.33 7.88
N GLN A 97 15.49 3.51 7.02
CA GLN A 97 15.00 3.93 5.71
C GLN A 97 13.85 4.93 5.83
N TYR A 98 12.91 4.69 6.73
CA TYR A 98 11.79 5.59 7.00
C TYR A 98 12.26 6.95 7.50
N LEU A 99 13.19 6.95 8.48
CA LEU A 99 13.78 8.18 9.02
C LEU A 99 14.60 8.94 7.95
N ALA A 100 15.27 8.24 7.04
CA ALA A 100 15.94 8.85 5.91
C ALA A 100 14.96 9.59 4.99
N GLN A 101 13.82 8.98 4.67
CA GLN A 101 12.77 9.62 3.86
C GLN A 101 12.20 10.87 4.53
N LEU A 102 12.02 10.86 5.85
CA LEU A 102 11.54 12.04 6.60
C LEU A 102 12.50 13.24 6.55
N LYS A 103 13.78 13.02 6.17
CA LYS A 103 14.77 14.09 5.97
C LYS A 103 14.74 14.69 4.56
N THR A 104 14.08 14.01 3.61
CA THR A 104 14.00 14.46 2.22
C THR A 104 13.22 15.77 2.12
N PRO A 105 13.77 16.82 1.54
CA PRO A 105 13.07 18.09 1.36
C PRO A 105 11.76 17.90 0.59
N GLY A 106 10.67 18.45 1.13
CA GLY A 106 9.35 18.36 0.52
C GLY A 106 8.56 17.06 0.80
N PHE A 107 9.15 16.06 1.46
CA PHE A 107 8.49 14.79 1.77
C PHE A 107 7.15 15.00 2.49
N LEU A 108 7.13 15.77 3.59
CA LEU A 108 5.89 16.02 4.34
C LEU A 108 4.84 16.78 3.50
N ARG A 109 5.27 17.69 2.62
CA ARG A 109 4.37 18.40 1.73
C ARG A 109 3.77 17.47 0.67
N ALA A 110 4.58 16.57 0.10
CA ALA A 110 4.11 15.57 -0.84
C ALA A 110 3.11 14.62 -0.17
N LEU A 111 3.42 14.13 1.04
CA LEU A 111 2.52 13.26 1.80
C LEU A 111 1.21 13.97 2.15
N LEU A 112 1.26 15.23 2.58
CA LEU A 112 0.05 16.04 2.84
C LEU A 112 -0.79 16.22 1.57
N SER A 113 -0.14 16.45 0.42
CA SER A 113 -0.82 16.53 -0.87
C SER A 113 -1.50 15.21 -1.24
N THR A 114 -0.82 14.09 -1.01
CA THR A 114 -1.40 12.75 -1.24
C THR A 114 -2.61 12.47 -0.33
N ILE A 115 -2.56 12.87 0.94
CA ILE A 115 -3.69 12.76 1.88
C ILE A 115 -4.90 13.59 1.39
N ARG A 116 -4.65 14.73 0.77
CA ARG A 116 -5.71 15.64 0.31
C ARG A 116 -6.30 15.26 -1.04
N HIS A 117 -5.49 14.78 -1.94
CA HIS A 117 -5.80 14.67 -3.36
C HIS A 117 -5.49 13.29 -3.96
N GLY A 118 -4.83 12.43 -3.19
CA GLY A 118 -4.42 11.10 -3.65
C GLY A 118 -5.48 10.02 -3.44
N PRO A 119 -5.23 8.85 -3.98
CA PRO A 119 -6.14 7.70 -3.93
C PRO A 119 -6.02 6.97 -2.57
N LEU A 120 -6.38 7.62 -1.47
CA LEU A 120 -6.28 7.02 -0.13
C LEU A 120 -7.62 6.67 0.51
N GLU A 121 -8.73 7.05 -0.11
CA GLU A 121 -10.09 6.79 0.40
C GLU A 121 -11.12 6.83 -0.73
N ALA A 122 -12.29 6.24 -0.46
CA ALA A 122 -13.44 6.23 -1.38
C ALA A 122 -13.12 5.63 -2.77
N MET A 123 -12.25 4.61 -2.79
CA MET A 123 -11.83 3.97 -4.03
C MET A 123 -12.67 2.75 -4.42
N GLU A 124 -13.82 2.52 -3.78
CA GLU A 124 -14.65 1.35 -4.05
C GLU A 124 -14.96 1.20 -5.54
N ASN A 125 -15.29 2.30 -6.22
CA ASN A 125 -15.57 2.26 -7.65
C ASN A 125 -14.33 1.86 -8.47
N THR A 126 -13.16 2.39 -8.12
CA THR A 126 -11.89 2.05 -8.78
C THR A 126 -11.54 0.57 -8.58
N TYR A 127 -11.67 0.06 -7.35
CA TYR A 127 -11.51 -1.36 -7.04
C TYR A 127 -12.50 -2.22 -7.83
N GLN A 128 -13.77 -1.82 -7.87
CA GLN A 128 -14.81 -2.53 -8.62
C GLN A 128 -14.52 -2.55 -10.13
N HIS A 129 -14.09 -1.44 -10.71
CA HIS A 129 -13.71 -1.40 -12.12
C HIS A 129 -12.54 -2.34 -12.43
N VAL A 130 -11.52 -2.38 -11.57
CA VAL A 130 -10.40 -3.31 -11.69
C VAL A 130 -10.86 -4.76 -11.50
N GLY A 131 -11.77 -5.02 -10.55
CA GLY A 131 -12.33 -6.35 -10.30
C GLY A 131 -13.20 -6.89 -11.44
N ASN A 132 -13.74 -6.00 -12.27
CA ASN A 132 -14.51 -6.37 -13.48
C ASN A 132 -13.62 -6.67 -14.70
N GLN A 133 -12.30 -6.43 -14.60
CA GLN A 133 -11.35 -6.77 -15.67
C GLN A 133 -10.96 -8.25 -15.56
N GLU A 134 -10.67 -8.88 -16.70
CA GLU A 134 -10.13 -10.25 -16.75
C GLU A 134 -8.64 -10.27 -16.36
N ARG A 135 -8.31 -9.63 -15.26
CA ARG A 135 -6.93 -9.47 -14.79
C ARG A 135 -6.66 -10.40 -13.61
N GLN A 136 -5.47 -11.00 -13.60
CA GLN A 136 -5.00 -11.74 -12.45
C GLN A 136 -4.60 -10.76 -11.34
N VAL A 137 -5.19 -10.94 -10.16
CA VAL A 137 -4.90 -10.15 -8.97
C VAL A 137 -4.48 -11.08 -7.84
N LEU A 138 -3.36 -10.77 -7.18
CA LEU A 138 -2.93 -11.37 -5.93
C LEU A 138 -3.18 -10.37 -4.80
N LEU A 139 -3.91 -10.77 -3.78
CA LEU A 139 -4.21 -9.98 -2.60
C LEU A 139 -3.60 -10.65 -1.37
N ILE A 140 -2.59 -10.04 -0.77
CA ILE A 140 -1.93 -10.49 0.45
C ILE A 140 -2.33 -9.54 1.58
N TRP A 141 -2.63 -10.08 2.78
CA TRP A 141 -2.99 -9.25 3.93
C TRP A 141 -2.53 -9.86 5.24
N GLY A 142 -1.86 -9.04 6.06
CA GLY A 142 -1.51 -9.41 7.43
C GLY A 142 -2.74 -9.41 8.34
N ARG A 143 -2.97 -10.51 9.06
CA ARG A 143 -4.14 -10.62 9.95
C ARG A 143 -4.11 -9.64 11.11
N GLU A 144 -2.92 -9.25 11.53
CA GLU A 144 -2.69 -8.36 12.67
C GLU A 144 -2.41 -6.92 12.21
N ASP A 145 -2.73 -6.59 10.94
CA ASP A 145 -2.56 -5.24 10.42
C ASP A 145 -3.47 -4.25 11.15
N ARG A 146 -2.83 -3.26 11.79
CA ARG A 146 -3.47 -2.16 12.52
C ARG A 146 -3.39 -0.84 11.77
N THR A 147 -2.57 -0.78 10.73
CA THR A 147 -2.38 0.41 9.88
C THR A 147 -3.47 0.48 8.81
N VAL A 148 -3.68 -0.63 8.10
CA VAL A 148 -4.84 -0.85 7.22
C VAL A 148 -5.57 -2.11 7.73
N PRO A 149 -6.59 -1.95 8.59
CA PRO A 149 -7.19 -3.06 9.34
C PRO A 149 -7.60 -4.25 8.46
N PHE A 150 -7.24 -5.46 8.90
CA PHE A 150 -7.53 -6.72 8.20
C PHE A 150 -9.02 -6.86 7.83
N ALA A 151 -9.94 -6.31 8.64
CA ALA A 151 -11.36 -6.33 8.34
C ALA A 151 -11.73 -5.70 6.98
N LEU A 152 -10.87 -4.84 6.42
CA LEU A 152 -11.05 -4.27 5.08
C LEU A 152 -10.77 -5.28 3.96
N SER A 153 -10.12 -6.40 4.26
CA SER A 153 -9.84 -7.45 3.27
C SER A 153 -11.13 -8.10 2.74
N ASP A 154 -12.16 -8.21 3.56
CA ASP A 154 -13.46 -8.71 3.10
C ASP A 154 -14.05 -7.79 2.04
N ARG A 155 -14.01 -6.48 2.29
CA ARG A 155 -14.48 -5.49 1.30
C ARG A 155 -13.61 -5.50 0.03
N ALA A 156 -12.30 -5.63 0.16
CA ALA A 156 -11.41 -5.75 -1.01
C ALA A 156 -11.76 -6.99 -1.85
N ARG A 157 -12.02 -8.12 -1.22
CA ARG A 157 -12.41 -9.37 -1.90
C ARG A 157 -13.76 -9.28 -2.60
N ASP A 158 -14.74 -8.61 -1.98
CA ASP A 158 -16.03 -8.34 -2.63
C ASP A 158 -15.88 -7.54 -3.92
N LEU A 159 -14.95 -6.58 -3.92
CA LEU A 159 -14.69 -5.70 -5.06
C LEU A 159 -13.73 -6.32 -6.10
N LEU A 160 -12.93 -7.30 -5.71
CA LEU A 160 -11.96 -8.04 -6.54
C LEU A 160 -12.28 -9.54 -6.51
N PRO A 161 -13.43 -9.98 -7.04
CA PRO A 161 -13.92 -11.35 -6.85
C PRO A 161 -13.01 -12.44 -7.42
N ASN A 162 -12.17 -12.09 -8.40
CA ASN A 162 -11.23 -13.01 -9.04
C ASN A 162 -9.83 -12.96 -8.40
N ALA A 163 -9.63 -12.20 -7.31
CA ALA A 163 -8.34 -12.11 -6.65
C ALA A 163 -8.01 -13.41 -5.91
N VAL A 164 -6.77 -13.89 -6.10
CA VAL A 164 -6.20 -14.94 -5.26
C VAL A 164 -5.84 -14.31 -3.93
N PHE A 165 -6.51 -14.69 -2.84
CA PHE A 165 -6.36 -14.08 -1.53
C PHE A 165 -5.53 -14.92 -0.58
N HIS A 166 -4.50 -14.33 0.02
CA HIS A 166 -3.64 -14.94 1.03
C HIS A 166 -3.61 -14.11 2.31
N PRO A 167 -4.42 -14.44 3.33
CA PRO A 167 -4.24 -13.90 4.67
C PRO A 167 -3.00 -14.52 5.31
N ILE A 168 -2.16 -13.69 5.92
CA ILE A 168 -0.93 -14.15 6.59
C ILE A 168 -1.11 -14.01 8.10
N GLU A 169 -1.10 -15.13 8.80
CA GLU A 169 -1.21 -15.20 10.25
C GLU A 169 0.03 -14.60 10.95
N ASP A 170 -0.14 -14.05 12.14
CA ASP A 170 0.93 -13.48 12.96
C ASP A 170 1.80 -12.42 12.25
N VAL A 171 1.16 -11.56 11.44
CA VAL A 171 1.83 -10.53 10.62
C VAL A 171 1.02 -9.24 10.64
N GLY A 172 1.71 -8.10 10.80
CA GLY A 172 1.14 -6.76 10.71
C GLY A 172 1.08 -6.22 9.29
N HIS A 173 1.39 -4.92 9.14
CA HIS A 173 1.26 -4.16 7.90
C HIS A 173 2.40 -4.38 6.89
N VAL A 174 3.43 -5.10 7.25
CA VAL A 174 4.61 -5.31 6.40
C VAL A 174 4.94 -6.80 6.25
N PRO A 175 4.02 -7.62 5.73
CA PRO A 175 4.17 -9.08 5.66
C PRO A 175 5.42 -9.52 4.90
N HIS A 176 5.84 -8.77 3.90
CA HIS A 176 7.06 -9.01 3.12
C HIS A 176 8.36 -8.83 3.94
N LEU A 177 8.30 -8.12 5.08
CA LEU A 177 9.42 -7.98 6.01
C LEU A 177 9.31 -8.95 7.18
N GLU A 178 8.08 -9.27 7.62
CA GLU A 178 7.85 -10.15 8.77
C GLU A 178 7.92 -11.64 8.41
N LYS A 179 7.48 -12.02 7.20
CA LYS A 179 7.54 -13.39 6.66
C LYS A 179 8.04 -13.38 5.21
N PRO A 180 9.28 -12.93 4.95
CA PRO A 180 9.81 -12.76 3.60
C PRO A 180 9.79 -14.03 2.76
N ASP A 181 10.14 -15.17 3.34
CA ASP A 181 10.18 -16.44 2.59
C ASP A 181 8.81 -16.84 2.06
N LEU A 182 7.76 -16.67 2.89
CA LEU A 182 6.39 -16.96 2.49
C LEU A 182 5.90 -15.99 1.42
N VAL A 183 6.08 -14.68 1.66
CA VAL A 183 5.58 -13.66 0.73
C VAL A 183 6.33 -13.72 -0.60
N ASN A 184 7.65 -13.91 -0.57
CA ASN A 184 8.44 -14.07 -1.79
C ASN A 184 8.02 -15.30 -2.59
N ALA A 185 7.74 -16.43 -1.95
CA ALA A 185 7.23 -17.63 -2.64
C ALA A 185 5.90 -17.33 -3.35
N LEU A 186 4.93 -16.69 -2.66
CA LEU A 186 3.65 -16.28 -3.26
C LEU A 186 3.83 -15.34 -4.45
N LEU A 187 4.74 -14.37 -4.33
CA LEU A 187 5.04 -13.42 -5.42
C LEU A 187 5.66 -14.14 -6.62
N VAL A 188 6.67 -14.99 -6.41
CA VAL A 188 7.35 -15.70 -7.48
C VAL A 188 6.38 -16.64 -8.20
N ASP A 189 5.62 -17.42 -7.47
CA ASP A 189 4.64 -18.36 -8.04
C ASP A 189 3.59 -17.62 -8.87
N PHE A 190 3.04 -16.52 -8.33
CA PHE A 190 2.02 -15.75 -9.03
C PHE A 190 2.57 -15.04 -10.28
N LEU A 191 3.75 -14.42 -10.19
CA LEU A 191 4.34 -13.66 -11.29
C LEU A 191 4.89 -14.57 -12.40
N ALA A 192 5.37 -15.77 -12.06
CA ALA A 192 5.92 -16.73 -13.02
C ALA A 192 4.85 -17.41 -13.88
N THR A 193 3.59 -17.49 -13.44
CA THR A 193 2.52 -18.09 -14.26
C THR A 193 2.30 -17.24 -15.51
N HIS A 194 2.27 -17.91 -16.66
CA HIS A 194 1.84 -17.26 -17.91
C HIS A 194 0.30 -17.14 -17.92
N PRO A 195 -0.26 -16.09 -18.54
CA PRO A 195 -1.71 -15.95 -18.66
C PRO A 195 -2.29 -17.06 -19.52
#